data_c94cbda2733793d007ee96e29c1c211d
#
_entry.id   c94cbda2733793d007ee96e29c1c211d
#
_cell.length_a   1.000
_cell.length_b   1.000
_cell.length_c   1.000
_cell.angle_alpha   90.00
_cell.angle_beta   90.00
_cell.angle_gamma   90.00
#
_symmetry.space_group_name_H-M   'P 1'
#
loop_
_entity.id
_entity.type
_entity.pdbx_description
1 polymer ?
#
loop_
_entity_poly.entity_id
_entity_poly.type
_entity_poly.pdbx_seq_one_letter_code
_entity_poly.pdbx_strand_id
1 'polypeptide(L)'
;MKTKFFIGCLVTLISYTSLAQDFSVIGPEMQIEVDGAVYSAQSSGRHLVIHNTSNTYDDQPLVWNNGVQLTEDEYLSLQLGELDVPSMYQAIRETFTEEEFNQLKAGKDRIEVGFQVSPEGKVLEVNWYIRLTPRTLALFPARVKVFEDNIKKYVTYTPGVDANRLPSWRSFHQINFGDLGFLYINKTRPDPYFEGEAID
;
A
#
# COMPACT_ATOMS: atom_id res chain seq x y z
N MET A 1 42.95 19.14 2.18
CA MET A 1 41.91 18.22 2.71
C MET A 1 40.75 19.06 3.19
N LYS A 2 39.64 19.04 2.51
CA LYS A 2 38.43 19.80 2.90
C LYS A 2 37.40 18.80 3.42
N THR A 3 37.22 18.78 4.74
CA THR A 3 36.22 17.98 5.44
C THR A 3 34.88 18.64 5.22
N LYS A 4 34.01 18.04 4.40
CA LYS A 4 32.63 18.48 4.27
C LYS A 4 31.82 17.82 5.39
N PHE A 5 31.29 18.64 6.26
CA PHE A 5 30.39 18.25 7.35
C PHE A 5 29.04 17.84 6.77
N PHE A 6 28.67 16.59 7.02
CA PHE A 6 27.31 16.07 6.86
C PHE A 6 26.52 16.38 8.14
N ILE A 7 25.81 17.48 8.20
CA ILE A 7 24.89 17.85 9.32
C ILE A 7 23.42 17.86 8.83
N GLY A 8 23.11 17.13 7.81
CA GLY A 8 21.75 17.17 7.25
C GLY A 8 20.75 16.14 7.83
N CYS A 9 21.21 15.04 8.42
CA CYS A 9 20.35 13.88 8.66
C CYS A 9 19.88 13.69 10.12
N LEU A 10 20.41 14.43 11.09
CA LEU A 10 20.10 14.19 12.51
C LEU A 10 18.95 15.04 13.04
N VAL A 11 18.59 16.13 12.36
CA VAL A 11 17.54 17.03 12.85
C VAL A 11 16.14 16.51 12.53
N THR A 12 15.99 15.69 11.49
CA THR A 12 14.68 15.13 11.08
C THR A 12 14.17 13.99 11.98
N LEU A 13 15.05 13.21 12.59
CA LEU A 13 14.64 12.07 13.43
C LEU A 13 14.09 12.48 14.82
N ILE A 14 14.50 13.64 15.35
CA ILE A 14 14.02 14.11 16.66
C ILE A 14 12.62 14.72 16.56
N SER A 15 12.22 15.18 15.37
CA SER A 15 10.91 15.77 15.14
C SER A 15 9.76 14.75 15.09
N TYR A 16 10.06 13.50 14.78
CA TYR A 16 9.01 12.46 14.64
C TYR A 16 8.39 12.00 15.96
N THR A 17 9.11 12.06 17.07
CA THR A 17 8.56 11.64 18.38
C THR A 17 7.61 12.66 18.99
N SER A 18 7.74 13.93 18.64
CA SER A 18 6.82 14.98 19.11
C SER A 18 5.61 15.18 18.18
N LEU A 19 5.74 14.82 16.89
CA LEU A 19 4.65 14.91 15.91
C LEU A 19 3.58 13.84 16.09
N ALA A 20 3.88 12.74 16.79
CA ALA A 20 2.90 11.69 17.10
C ALA A 20 1.73 12.16 18.01
N GLN A 21 1.83 13.35 18.62
CA GLN A 21 0.79 13.92 19.47
C GLN A 21 -0.07 15.01 18.83
N ASP A 22 0.42 15.64 17.75
CA ASP A 22 -0.32 16.70 17.07
C ASP A 22 -0.32 16.49 15.55
N PHE A 23 -1.34 15.78 15.06
CA PHE A 23 -1.51 15.46 13.64
C PHE A 23 -1.87 16.67 12.76
N SER A 24 -2.05 17.85 13.36
CA SER A 24 -2.33 19.10 12.63
C SER A 24 -1.06 19.75 12.04
N VAL A 25 0.12 19.27 12.43
CA VAL A 25 1.43 19.90 12.12
C VAL A 25 2.14 19.27 10.91
N ILE A 26 1.61 18.18 10.34
CA ILE A 26 2.13 17.69 9.07
C ILE A 26 1.77 18.74 8.02
N GLY A 27 2.78 19.40 7.49
CA GLY A 27 2.62 20.40 6.42
C GLY A 27 1.85 19.82 5.22
N PRO A 28 1.39 20.66 4.29
CA PRO A 28 0.51 20.23 3.21
C PRO A 28 1.10 19.07 2.38
N GLU A 29 2.40 19.00 2.26
CA GLU A 29 3.08 17.92 1.55
C GLU A 29 4.51 17.74 2.09
N MET A 30 4.93 16.50 2.27
CA MET A 30 6.29 16.10 2.68
C MET A 30 6.86 15.09 1.68
N GLN A 31 8.17 15.13 1.48
CA GLN A 31 8.88 14.07 0.77
C GLN A 31 9.59 13.15 1.76
N ILE A 32 9.45 11.86 1.52
CA ILE A 32 10.09 10.80 2.30
C ILE A 32 10.99 10.03 1.34
N GLU A 33 12.28 9.96 1.63
CA GLU A 33 13.21 9.13 0.86
C GLU A 33 13.52 7.85 1.64
N VAL A 34 13.24 6.71 1.01
CA VAL A 34 13.47 5.37 1.59
C VAL A 34 14.10 4.48 0.53
N ASP A 35 15.30 3.99 0.80
CA ASP A 35 16.03 3.05 -0.06
C ASP A 35 16.11 3.50 -1.54
N GLY A 36 16.36 4.79 -1.76
CA GLY A 36 16.49 5.40 -3.07
C GLY A 36 15.17 5.68 -3.81
N ALA A 37 14.02 5.37 -3.21
CA ALA A 37 12.72 5.78 -3.69
C ALA A 37 12.25 7.05 -2.96
N VAL A 38 11.60 7.96 -3.68
CA VAL A 38 11.04 9.20 -3.14
C VAL A 38 9.52 9.06 -3.13
N TYR A 39 8.94 9.31 -1.96
CA TYR A 39 7.49 9.31 -1.76
C TYR A 39 7.02 10.71 -1.41
N SER A 40 5.93 11.13 -2.00
CA SER A 40 5.15 12.27 -1.50
C SER A 40 4.19 11.78 -0.42
N ALA A 41 4.13 12.50 0.68
CA ALA A 41 3.24 12.23 1.80
C ALA A 41 2.44 13.49 2.14
N GLN A 42 1.12 13.37 2.12
CA GLN A 42 0.21 14.48 2.40
C GLN A 42 -0.81 14.08 3.47
N SER A 43 -1.02 14.98 4.44
CA SER A 43 -2.09 14.79 5.41
C SER A 43 -3.45 15.18 4.81
N SER A 44 -4.42 14.27 4.92
CA SER A 44 -5.81 14.49 4.57
C SER A 44 -6.70 14.13 5.76
N GLY A 45 -6.99 15.11 6.61
CA GLY A 45 -7.76 14.90 7.84
C GLY A 45 -7.07 13.89 8.79
N ARG A 46 -7.68 12.71 8.96
CA ARG A 46 -7.14 11.64 9.82
C ARG A 46 -6.31 10.61 9.06
N HIS A 47 -5.99 10.86 7.82
CA HIS A 47 -5.23 9.95 6.97
C HIS A 47 -3.96 10.62 6.47
N LEU A 48 -2.95 9.80 6.28
CA LEU A 48 -1.75 10.14 5.54
C LEU A 48 -1.85 9.47 4.17
N VAL A 49 -1.84 10.27 3.13
CA VAL A 49 -1.79 9.79 1.75
C VAL A 49 -0.32 9.74 1.34
N ILE A 50 0.15 8.59 0.91
CA ILE A 50 1.53 8.39 0.47
C ILE A 50 1.49 7.79 -0.93
N HIS A 51 2.27 8.34 -1.84
CA HIS A 51 2.48 7.78 -3.17
C HIS A 51 3.94 7.89 -3.58
N ASN A 52 4.40 6.94 -4.38
CA ASN A 52 5.72 7.00 -4.97
C ASN A 52 5.73 8.09 -6.05
N THR A 53 6.69 9.02 -5.99
CA THR A 53 6.78 10.13 -6.97
C THR A 53 7.10 9.65 -8.38
N SER A 54 7.51 8.40 -8.55
CA SER A 54 7.69 7.77 -9.86
C SER A 54 6.40 7.17 -10.45
N ASN A 55 5.29 7.14 -9.68
CA ASN A 55 4.00 6.70 -10.19
C ASN A 55 3.54 7.62 -11.33
N THR A 56 3.04 7.04 -12.41
CA THR A 56 2.68 7.76 -13.63
C THR A 56 1.21 7.62 -14.00
N TYR A 57 0.51 6.66 -13.40
CA TYR A 57 -0.89 6.36 -13.74
C TYR A 57 -1.91 7.12 -12.89
N ASP A 58 -1.51 7.69 -11.74
CA ASP A 58 -2.44 8.30 -10.80
C ASP A 58 -3.27 9.44 -11.41
N ASP A 59 -2.62 10.28 -12.21
CA ASP A 59 -3.23 11.46 -12.82
C ASP A 59 -3.75 11.20 -14.24
N GLN A 60 -3.62 9.95 -14.72
CA GLN A 60 -4.06 9.64 -16.08
C GLN A 60 -5.58 9.45 -16.12
N PRO A 61 -6.25 9.97 -17.15
CA PRO A 61 -7.66 9.70 -17.34
C PRO A 61 -7.89 8.21 -17.61
N LEU A 62 -9.04 7.72 -17.19
CA LEU A 62 -9.48 6.37 -17.53
C LEU A 62 -9.78 6.32 -19.04
N VAL A 63 -9.08 5.47 -19.77
CA VAL A 63 -9.20 5.36 -21.22
C VAL A 63 -9.32 3.90 -21.65
N TRP A 64 -10.05 3.68 -22.72
CA TRP A 64 -10.00 2.42 -23.46
C TRP A 64 -8.65 2.24 -24.16
N ASN A 65 -8.31 1.02 -24.56
CA ASN A 65 -7.09 0.75 -25.34
C ASN A 65 -6.98 1.54 -26.64
N ASN A 66 -8.09 2.02 -27.17
CA ASN A 66 -8.12 2.89 -28.36
C ASN A 66 -7.95 4.39 -28.04
N GLY A 67 -7.69 4.74 -26.77
CA GLY A 67 -7.48 6.11 -26.31
C GLY A 67 -8.75 6.92 -26.05
N VAL A 68 -9.94 6.36 -26.26
CA VAL A 68 -11.20 7.03 -25.92
C VAL A 68 -11.37 7.06 -24.41
N GLN A 69 -11.69 8.23 -23.87
CA GLN A 69 -11.93 8.41 -22.44
C GLN A 69 -13.21 7.69 -21.98
N LEU A 70 -13.12 6.98 -20.86
CA LEU A 70 -14.28 6.40 -20.18
C LEU A 70 -14.94 7.43 -19.26
N THR A 71 -16.24 7.35 -19.16
CA THR A 71 -16.96 7.96 -18.05
C THR A 71 -16.81 7.10 -16.78
N GLU A 72 -17.05 7.71 -15.63
CA GLU A 72 -17.03 6.98 -14.36
C GLU A 72 -18.06 5.84 -14.32
N ASP A 73 -19.28 6.09 -14.83
CA ASP A 73 -20.34 5.08 -14.89
C ASP A 73 -19.97 3.90 -15.79
N GLU A 74 -19.34 4.14 -16.94
CA GLU A 74 -18.83 3.08 -17.81
C GLU A 74 -17.76 2.26 -17.06
N TYR A 75 -16.81 2.94 -16.41
CA TYR A 75 -15.75 2.27 -15.66
C TYR A 75 -16.29 1.38 -14.54
N LEU A 76 -17.24 1.87 -13.75
CA LEU A 76 -17.86 1.13 -12.65
C LEU A 76 -18.69 -0.08 -13.12
N SER A 77 -19.10 -0.10 -14.39
CA SER A 77 -19.83 -1.24 -14.98
C SER A 77 -18.94 -2.39 -15.43
N LEU A 78 -17.61 -2.20 -15.47
CA LEU A 78 -16.67 -3.20 -16.00
C LEU A 78 -16.36 -4.29 -14.97
N GLN A 79 -16.19 -5.52 -15.46
CA GLN A 79 -15.69 -6.66 -14.71
C GLN A 79 -14.17 -6.76 -14.92
N LEU A 80 -13.41 -6.04 -14.10
CA LEU A 80 -11.96 -5.86 -14.30
C LEU A 80 -11.11 -6.96 -13.68
N GLY A 81 -11.47 -7.44 -12.49
CA GLY A 81 -10.76 -8.55 -11.87
C GLY A 81 -10.95 -8.62 -10.36
N GLU A 82 -10.49 -9.72 -9.78
CA GLU A 82 -10.57 -10.00 -8.34
C GLU A 82 -9.19 -10.21 -7.76
N LEU A 83 -8.98 -9.66 -6.56
CA LEU A 83 -7.74 -9.82 -5.81
C LEU A 83 -7.57 -11.28 -5.37
N ASP A 84 -6.40 -11.84 -5.62
CA ASP A 84 -5.96 -13.05 -4.95
C ASP A 84 -5.58 -12.73 -3.50
N VAL A 85 -6.53 -12.90 -2.58
CA VAL A 85 -6.36 -12.56 -1.15
C VAL A 85 -5.15 -13.24 -0.51
N PRO A 86 -4.85 -14.53 -0.77
CA PRO A 86 -3.62 -15.17 -0.34
C PRO A 86 -2.35 -14.42 -0.69
N SER A 87 -2.27 -13.90 -1.91
CA SER A 87 -1.11 -13.16 -2.38
C SER A 87 -0.89 -11.85 -1.58
N MET A 88 -1.97 -11.18 -1.19
CA MET A 88 -1.93 -10.01 -0.30
C MET A 88 -1.41 -10.39 1.09
N TYR A 89 -1.87 -11.49 1.66
CA TYR A 89 -1.38 -11.97 2.96
C TYR A 89 0.11 -12.31 2.92
N GLN A 90 0.59 -12.87 1.81
CA GLN A 90 2.00 -13.10 1.61
C GLN A 90 2.79 -11.77 1.60
N ALA A 91 2.34 -10.76 0.87
CA ALA A 91 2.97 -9.45 0.83
C ALA A 91 3.06 -8.81 2.23
N ILE A 92 1.99 -8.88 3.03
CA ILE A 92 1.97 -8.39 4.41
C ILE A 92 3.00 -9.13 5.27
N ARG A 93 3.03 -10.45 5.20
CA ARG A 93 3.92 -11.32 5.98
C ARG A 93 5.40 -11.10 5.66
N GLU A 94 5.72 -10.83 4.40
CA GLU A 94 7.09 -10.54 3.97
C GLU A 94 7.52 -9.10 4.29
N THR A 95 6.58 -8.22 4.65
CA THR A 95 6.84 -6.81 4.96
C THR A 95 7.06 -6.57 6.44
N PHE A 96 6.17 -7.09 7.28
CA PHE A 96 6.17 -6.83 8.71
C PHE A 96 6.79 -7.99 9.48
N THR A 97 7.54 -7.68 10.53
CA THR A 97 7.91 -8.68 11.53
C THR A 97 6.66 -9.12 12.29
N GLU A 98 6.72 -10.28 12.94
CA GLU A 98 5.63 -10.76 13.80
C GLU A 98 5.27 -9.76 14.90
N GLU A 99 6.28 -9.11 15.50
CA GLU A 99 6.06 -8.10 16.53
C GLU A 99 5.33 -6.87 15.98
N GLU A 100 5.77 -6.32 14.85
CA GLU A 100 5.13 -5.17 14.18
C GLU A 100 3.69 -5.50 13.79
N PHE A 101 3.47 -6.69 13.23
CA PHE A 101 2.13 -7.16 12.88
C PHE A 101 1.23 -7.26 14.11
N ASN A 102 1.71 -7.85 15.20
CA ASN A 102 0.96 -7.97 16.43
C ASN A 102 0.63 -6.61 17.06
N GLN A 103 1.53 -5.63 16.94
CA GLN A 103 1.25 -4.24 17.37
C GLN A 103 0.13 -3.61 16.54
N LEU A 104 0.17 -3.73 15.19
CA LEU A 104 -0.89 -3.23 14.31
C LEU A 104 -2.22 -3.92 14.57
N LYS A 105 -2.19 -5.24 14.79
CA LYS A 105 -3.37 -6.05 15.10
C LYS A 105 -4.00 -5.66 16.44
N ALA A 106 -3.20 -5.53 17.50
CA ALA A 106 -3.67 -5.12 18.81
C ALA A 106 -4.30 -3.71 18.79
N GLY A 107 -3.77 -2.85 17.92
CA GLY A 107 -4.30 -1.51 17.66
C GLY A 107 -5.53 -1.47 16.77
N LYS A 108 -5.89 -2.57 16.14
CA LYS A 108 -6.91 -2.61 15.07
C LYS A 108 -6.65 -1.56 14.01
N ASP A 109 -5.35 -1.39 13.67
CA ASP A 109 -4.95 -0.40 12.70
C ASP A 109 -5.44 -0.79 11.30
N ARG A 110 -5.68 0.22 10.47
CA ARG A 110 -6.22 0.05 9.12
C ARG A 110 -5.38 0.84 8.12
N ILE A 111 -5.19 0.21 6.97
CA ILE A 111 -4.57 0.82 5.81
C ILE A 111 -5.50 0.61 4.64
N GLU A 112 -5.67 1.63 3.85
CA GLU A 112 -6.31 1.53 2.56
C GLU A 112 -5.22 1.64 1.49
N VAL A 113 -5.30 0.78 0.48
CA VAL A 113 -4.30 0.67 -0.58
C VAL A 113 -4.99 0.76 -1.91
N GLY A 114 -4.58 1.74 -2.71
CA GLY A 114 -4.97 1.86 -4.10
C GLY A 114 -3.94 1.17 -5.00
N PHE A 115 -4.39 0.41 -5.97
CA PHE A 115 -3.54 -0.23 -6.96
C PHE A 115 -3.87 0.25 -8.36
N GLN A 116 -2.82 0.43 -9.16
CA GLN A 116 -2.92 0.37 -10.60
C GLN A 116 -2.53 -1.04 -11.04
N VAL A 117 -3.41 -1.70 -11.78
CA VAL A 117 -3.27 -3.12 -12.15
C VAL A 117 -3.22 -3.26 -13.67
N SER A 118 -2.28 -4.08 -14.16
CA SER A 118 -2.17 -4.38 -15.60
C SER A 118 -3.30 -5.31 -16.08
N PRO A 119 -3.56 -5.38 -17.40
CA PRO A 119 -4.51 -6.34 -17.97
C PRO A 119 -4.27 -7.79 -17.57
N GLU A 120 -3.02 -8.16 -17.27
CA GLU A 120 -2.63 -9.51 -16.83
C GLU A 120 -2.78 -9.73 -15.33
N GLY A 121 -3.28 -8.74 -14.57
CA GLY A 121 -3.51 -8.85 -13.14
C GLY A 121 -2.28 -8.57 -12.27
N LYS A 122 -1.25 -7.89 -12.80
CA LYS A 122 -0.07 -7.50 -12.02
C LYS A 122 -0.22 -6.10 -11.46
N VAL A 123 0.19 -5.89 -10.22
CA VAL A 123 0.24 -4.55 -9.63
C VAL A 123 1.40 -3.75 -10.23
N LEU A 124 1.09 -2.61 -10.81
CA LEU A 124 2.04 -1.67 -11.43
C LEU A 124 2.44 -0.57 -10.47
N GLU A 125 1.46 0.04 -9.81
CA GLU A 125 1.65 1.15 -8.87
C GLU A 125 0.82 0.95 -7.60
N VAL A 126 1.28 1.55 -6.52
CA VAL A 126 0.65 1.46 -5.20
C VAL A 126 0.52 2.85 -4.61
N ASN A 127 -0.66 3.14 -4.07
CA ASN A 127 -0.97 4.34 -3.32
C ASN A 127 -1.51 3.98 -1.94
N TRP A 128 -1.10 4.71 -0.94
CA TRP A 128 -1.39 4.42 0.45
C TRP A 128 -2.28 5.47 1.06
N TYR A 129 -3.33 5.02 1.76
CA TYR A 129 -4.19 5.84 2.60
C TYR A 129 -4.14 5.26 4.01
N ILE A 130 -3.27 5.81 4.84
CA ILE A 130 -2.93 5.26 6.15
C ILE A 130 -3.66 6.06 7.22
N ARG A 131 -4.50 5.40 8.01
CA ARG A 131 -5.08 6.05 9.17
C ARG A 131 -3.99 6.44 10.15
N LEU A 132 -3.95 7.72 10.52
CA LEU A 132 -2.95 8.27 11.43
C LEU A 132 -3.19 7.74 12.85
N THR A 133 -2.28 6.91 13.31
CA THR A 133 -2.12 6.49 14.71
C THR A 133 -0.65 6.57 15.08
N PRO A 134 -0.29 6.64 16.39
CA PRO A 134 1.12 6.62 16.78
C PRO A 134 1.89 5.42 16.21
N ARG A 135 1.24 4.25 16.10
CA ARG A 135 1.84 3.03 15.55
C ARG A 135 2.07 3.12 14.05
N THR A 136 1.06 3.52 13.29
CA THR A 136 1.18 3.64 11.83
C THR A 136 2.25 4.67 11.46
N LEU A 137 2.31 5.80 12.16
CA LEU A 137 3.35 6.82 11.94
C LEU A 137 4.76 6.32 12.29
N ALA A 138 4.89 5.47 13.31
CA ALA A 138 6.18 4.92 13.68
C ALA A 138 6.70 3.88 12.67
N LEU A 139 5.80 3.09 12.07
CA LEU A 139 6.16 1.95 11.23
C LEU A 139 6.22 2.29 9.73
N PHE A 140 5.21 3.01 9.23
CA PHE A 140 5.03 3.15 7.78
C PHE A 140 6.12 3.92 7.05
N PRO A 141 6.71 5.01 7.55
CA PRO A 141 7.79 5.68 6.83
C PRO A 141 8.97 4.74 6.53
N ALA A 142 9.25 3.80 7.45
CA ALA A 142 10.32 2.82 7.27
C ALA A 142 9.90 1.59 6.45
N ARG A 143 8.60 1.31 6.32
CA ARG A 143 8.08 0.09 5.69
C ARG A 143 7.45 0.30 4.32
N VAL A 144 7.15 1.55 3.94
CA VAL A 144 6.43 1.85 2.70
C VAL A 144 7.11 1.26 1.46
N LYS A 145 8.43 1.39 1.35
CA LYS A 145 9.18 0.86 0.20
C LYS A 145 9.17 -0.66 0.16
N VAL A 146 9.49 -1.31 1.27
CA VAL A 146 9.50 -2.78 1.36
C VAL A 146 8.10 -3.34 1.10
N PHE A 147 7.06 -2.67 1.61
CA PHE A 147 5.70 -3.11 1.39
C PHE A 147 5.27 -2.94 -0.06
N GLU A 148 5.60 -1.81 -0.70
CA GLU A 148 5.36 -1.60 -2.13
C GLU A 148 6.02 -2.68 -2.97
N ASP A 149 7.31 -2.98 -2.71
CA ASP A 149 8.05 -4.01 -3.43
C ASP A 149 7.42 -5.39 -3.26
N ASN A 150 7.02 -5.74 -2.04
CA ASN A 150 6.37 -7.01 -1.76
C ASN A 150 4.97 -7.09 -2.39
N ILE A 151 4.21 -6.00 -2.42
CA ILE A 151 2.94 -5.94 -3.14
C ILE A 151 3.18 -6.18 -4.64
N LYS A 152 4.07 -5.43 -5.27
CA LYS A 152 4.39 -5.60 -6.70
C LYS A 152 4.93 -6.99 -7.05
N LYS A 153 5.57 -7.65 -6.10
CA LYS A 153 6.15 -9.00 -6.27
C LYS A 153 5.13 -10.11 -6.09
N TYR A 154 4.27 -10.02 -5.10
CA TYR A 154 3.42 -11.14 -4.69
C TYR A 154 1.96 -10.95 -5.04
N VAL A 155 1.43 -9.72 -4.95
CA VAL A 155 0.00 -9.48 -5.15
C VAL A 155 -0.38 -9.65 -6.60
N THR A 156 -1.39 -10.47 -6.83
CA THR A 156 -1.94 -10.76 -8.14
C THR A 156 -3.45 -10.63 -8.14
N TYR A 157 -3.98 -10.44 -9.33
CA TYR A 157 -5.41 -10.42 -9.61
C TYR A 157 -5.74 -11.50 -10.62
N THR A 158 -6.90 -12.12 -10.47
CA THR A 158 -7.53 -12.88 -11.56
C THR A 158 -8.23 -11.88 -12.47
N PRO A 159 -7.76 -11.66 -13.72
CA PRO A 159 -8.37 -10.71 -14.62
C PRO A 159 -9.82 -11.06 -14.96
N GLY A 160 -10.70 -10.06 -14.92
CA GLY A 160 -12.07 -10.18 -15.38
C GLY A 160 -12.19 -10.08 -16.91
N VAL A 161 -13.40 -10.24 -17.41
CA VAL A 161 -13.67 -10.29 -18.87
C VAL A 161 -13.37 -8.97 -19.59
N ASP A 162 -13.37 -7.85 -18.87
CA ASP A 162 -13.11 -6.52 -19.43
C ASP A 162 -11.68 -6.03 -19.19
N ALA A 163 -10.85 -6.76 -18.45
CA ALA A 163 -9.52 -6.32 -18.06
C ALA A 163 -8.64 -5.95 -19.26
N ASN A 164 -8.69 -6.74 -20.33
CA ASN A 164 -7.89 -6.54 -21.53
C ASN A 164 -8.38 -5.41 -22.45
N ARG A 165 -9.49 -4.75 -22.10
CA ARG A 165 -10.02 -3.59 -22.84
C ARG A 165 -9.37 -2.27 -22.40
N LEU A 166 -8.65 -2.29 -21.28
CA LEU A 166 -7.98 -1.13 -20.69
C LEU A 166 -6.45 -1.34 -20.69
N PRO A 167 -5.64 -0.26 -20.80
CA PRO A 167 -4.20 -0.36 -20.62
C PRO A 167 -3.80 -0.73 -19.19
N SER A 168 -4.66 -0.38 -18.23
CA SER A 168 -4.56 -0.73 -16.81
C SER A 168 -5.86 -0.32 -16.12
N TRP A 169 -6.12 -0.84 -14.91
CA TRP A 169 -7.29 -0.46 -14.11
C TRP A 169 -6.94 -0.16 -12.67
N ARG A 170 -7.83 0.55 -11.98
CA ARG A 170 -7.68 0.88 -10.56
C ARG A 170 -8.43 -0.13 -9.71
N SER A 171 -7.81 -0.50 -8.59
CA SER A 171 -8.45 -1.30 -7.55
C SER A 171 -8.13 -0.71 -6.18
N PHE A 172 -9.02 -0.93 -5.22
CA PHE A 172 -8.88 -0.34 -3.89
C PHE A 172 -9.22 -1.37 -2.83
N HIS A 173 -8.34 -1.54 -1.85
CA HIS A 173 -8.50 -2.52 -0.78
C HIS A 173 -8.25 -1.93 0.58
N GLN A 174 -9.04 -2.36 1.55
CA GLN A 174 -8.83 -2.05 2.96
C GLN A 174 -8.18 -3.25 3.66
N ILE A 175 -7.03 -3.02 4.26
CA ILE A 175 -6.34 -3.98 5.11
C ILE A 175 -6.68 -3.63 6.56
N ASN A 176 -7.47 -4.47 7.22
CA ASN A 176 -7.81 -4.33 8.62
C ASN A 176 -6.99 -5.34 9.43
N PHE A 177 -5.91 -4.88 10.05
CA PHE A 177 -5.02 -5.76 10.82
C PHE A 177 -5.71 -6.47 11.98
N GLY A 178 -6.78 -5.88 12.55
CA GLY A 178 -7.56 -6.51 13.61
C GLY A 178 -8.28 -7.78 13.17
N ASP A 179 -8.68 -7.86 11.91
CA ASP A 179 -9.43 -8.97 11.33
C ASP A 179 -8.52 -10.02 10.67
N LEU A 180 -7.26 -9.65 10.37
CA LEU A 180 -6.29 -10.60 9.89
C LEU A 180 -5.98 -11.61 10.99
N GLY A 181 -6.38 -12.87 10.78
CA GLY A 181 -6.23 -13.95 11.74
C GLY A 181 -4.77 -14.20 12.16
N PHE A 182 -4.35 -15.43 12.15
CA PHE A 182 -3.04 -15.83 12.65
C PHE A 182 -1.99 -15.92 11.51
N LEU A 183 -1.71 -14.83 10.80
CA LEU A 183 -0.77 -14.83 9.66
C LEU A 183 0.62 -15.38 9.99
N TYR A 184 1.01 -15.37 11.27
CA TYR A 184 2.31 -15.80 11.76
C TYR A 184 2.30 -17.08 12.58
N ILE A 185 1.14 -17.69 12.81
CA ILE A 185 1.09 -18.97 13.51
C ILE A 185 1.62 -20.06 12.57
N ASN A 186 2.88 -20.35 12.71
CA ASN A 186 3.65 -21.36 12.03
C ASN A 186 3.99 -21.06 10.56
N LYS A 187 5.16 -20.49 10.35
CA LYS A 187 5.84 -20.50 9.03
C LYS A 187 6.02 -21.92 8.44
N THR A 188 5.74 -22.98 9.21
CA THR A 188 5.90 -24.39 8.85
C THR A 188 4.57 -25.15 8.67
N ARG A 189 3.42 -24.53 8.98
CA ARG A 189 2.11 -25.10 8.64
C ARG A 189 1.53 -24.38 7.45
N PRO A 190 0.96 -25.10 6.46
CA PRO A 190 0.07 -24.47 5.50
C PRO A 190 -1.03 -23.76 6.27
N ASP A 191 -1.39 -22.55 5.82
CA ASP A 191 -2.38 -21.70 6.45
C ASP A 191 -3.70 -22.48 6.53
N PRO A 192 -4.30 -22.68 7.73
CA PRO A 192 -5.54 -23.43 7.86
C PRO A 192 -6.73 -22.80 7.12
N TYR A 193 -6.61 -21.59 6.63
CA TYR A 193 -7.59 -20.97 5.73
C TYR A 193 -7.42 -21.38 4.26
N PHE A 194 -6.34 -22.12 3.92
CA PHE A 194 -6.04 -22.55 2.56
C PHE A 194 -6.09 -24.09 2.37
N GLU A 195 -6.34 -24.86 3.40
CA GLU A 195 -6.84 -26.21 3.21
C GLU A 195 -8.31 -26.08 2.82
N GLY A 196 -8.54 -26.10 1.49
CA GLY A 196 -9.85 -25.93 0.91
C GLY A 196 -10.88 -26.83 1.58
N GLU A 197 -11.84 -26.23 2.26
CA GLU A 197 -13.14 -26.85 2.32
C GLU A 197 -13.65 -26.86 0.89
N ALA A 198 -13.51 -28.05 0.26
CA ALA A 198 -14.32 -28.36 -0.89
C ALA A 198 -15.77 -28.16 -0.44
N ILE A 199 -16.40 -27.13 -0.95
CA ILE A 199 -17.83 -26.94 -0.83
C ILE A 199 -18.45 -28.03 -1.71
N ASP A 200 -18.90 -29.13 -1.08
CA ASP A 200 -19.79 -30.11 -1.72
C ASP A 200 -21.15 -29.48 -2.04
#